data_5bb011ca392705630fe1ff914447acc0
#
_entry.id   5bb011ca392705630fe1ff914447acc0
#
_cell.length_a   1.000
_cell.length_b   1.000
_cell.length_c   1.000
_cell.angle_alpha   90.00
_cell.angle_beta   90.00
_cell.angle_gamma   90.00
#
_symmetry.space_group_name_H-M   'P 1'
#
loop_
_entity.id
_entity.type
_entity.pdbx_description
1 polymer ?
#
loop_
_entity_poly.entity_id
_entity_poly.type
_entity_poly.pdbx_seq_one_letter_code
_entity_poly.pdbx_strand_id
1 'polypeptide(L)'
;MKAIILSAGQGKRLLPLTEFVPKCLLPVCDDVCSLELQLRALARCGVERATVVVGFGSEVVERFLRTTPIPGLAVDILLNPFYAHSDNLATCWLARHCMEDDFLLLNGDTIFEDRVVRRVLDGPSSSIAVTIDRKPAYDDDDMKVSIDDDGRLLAIGKTLKPEMVNGESIGLLCFRGSGTKCFREALDRAIRVPGALKAWYLSVV
;
A
#
# COMPACT_ATOMS: atom_id res chain seq x y z
N MET A 1 -12.77 -4.62 9.55
CA MET A 1 -11.59 -3.92 8.95
C MET A 1 -11.66 -4.04 7.46
N LYS A 2 -11.38 -3.00 6.69
CA LYS A 2 -11.28 -3.01 5.22
C LYS A 2 -9.83 -2.79 4.77
N ALA A 3 -9.53 -3.11 3.51
CA ALA A 3 -8.21 -2.91 2.93
C ALA A 3 -8.28 -1.99 1.70
N ILE A 4 -7.22 -1.21 1.46
CA ILE A 4 -7.02 -0.39 0.26
C ILE A 4 -5.69 -0.79 -0.34
N ILE A 5 -5.69 -1.25 -1.60
CA ILE A 5 -4.49 -1.73 -2.30
C ILE A 5 -4.17 -0.75 -3.43
N LEU A 6 -3.00 -0.13 -3.38
CA LEU A 6 -2.54 0.85 -4.36
C LEU A 6 -1.83 0.14 -5.52
N SER A 7 -2.55 -0.15 -6.60
CA SER A 7 -2.09 -0.91 -7.76
C SER A 7 -2.18 -0.13 -9.09
N ALA A 8 -2.13 1.21 -9.04
CA ALA A 8 -2.33 2.04 -10.23
C ALA A 8 -1.10 2.16 -11.14
N GLY A 9 0.10 1.91 -10.61
CA GLY A 9 1.36 2.11 -11.33
C GLY A 9 1.69 1.03 -12.37
N GLN A 10 2.38 1.41 -13.46
CA GLN A 10 2.85 0.47 -14.48
C GLN A 10 3.99 -0.44 -13.99
N GLY A 11 4.85 0.05 -13.08
CA GLY A 11 6.06 -0.68 -12.70
C GLY A 11 7.16 -0.63 -13.78
N LYS A 12 7.45 0.56 -14.31
CA LYS A 12 8.38 0.80 -15.44
C LYS A 12 9.78 0.19 -15.26
N ARG A 13 10.23 0.00 -14.02
CA ARG A 13 11.51 -0.66 -13.70
C ARG A 13 11.54 -2.16 -14.07
N LEU A 14 10.36 -2.76 -14.26
CA LEU A 14 10.21 -4.17 -14.65
C LEU A 14 9.96 -4.37 -16.15
N LEU A 15 10.13 -3.34 -16.98
CA LEU A 15 10.05 -3.50 -18.43
C LEU A 15 11.12 -4.51 -18.91
N PRO A 16 10.80 -5.35 -19.90
CA PRO A 16 9.56 -5.38 -20.70
C PRO A 16 8.39 -6.16 -20.06
N LEU A 17 8.55 -6.78 -18.87
CA LEU A 17 7.52 -7.61 -18.24
C LEU A 17 6.20 -6.86 -18.02
N THR A 18 6.29 -5.55 -17.74
CA THR A 18 5.14 -4.68 -17.48
C THR A 18 4.71 -3.85 -18.69
N GLU A 19 5.11 -4.23 -19.90
CA GLU A 19 4.71 -3.50 -21.10
C GLU A 19 3.20 -3.56 -21.34
N PHE A 20 2.62 -4.74 -21.18
CA PHE A 20 1.19 -5.01 -21.40
C PHE A 20 0.47 -5.58 -20.17
N VAL A 21 1.20 -5.94 -19.13
CA VAL A 21 0.66 -6.57 -17.92
C VAL A 21 0.91 -5.64 -16.73
N PRO A 22 -0.12 -5.25 -15.97
CA PRO A 22 0.06 -4.50 -14.72
C PRO A 22 0.97 -5.25 -13.74
N LYS A 23 1.85 -4.51 -13.04
CA LYS A 23 2.81 -5.10 -12.10
C LYS A 23 2.15 -6.06 -11.10
N CYS A 24 0.98 -5.71 -10.58
CA CYS A 24 0.25 -6.51 -9.59
C CYS A 24 -0.29 -7.84 -10.15
N LEU A 25 -0.31 -8.01 -11.47
CA LEU A 25 -0.71 -9.25 -12.13
C LEU A 25 0.47 -10.09 -12.65
N LEU A 26 1.71 -9.64 -12.43
CA LEU A 26 2.87 -10.47 -12.73
C LEU A 26 2.87 -11.72 -11.83
N PRO A 27 3.14 -12.92 -12.38
CA PRO A 27 3.22 -14.14 -11.59
C PRO A 27 4.39 -14.05 -10.61
N VAL A 28 4.16 -14.53 -9.41
CA VAL A 28 5.16 -14.57 -8.32
C VAL A 28 5.52 -16.01 -7.99
N CYS A 29 4.51 -16.89 -7.90
CA CYS A 29 4.67 -18.29 -7.55
C CYS A 29 3.54 -19.09 -8.22
N ASP A 30 3.88 -20.18 -8.90
CA ASP A 30 2.91 -21.13 -9.49
C ASP A 30 1.75 -20.44 -10.25
N ASP A 31 2.07 -19.48 -11.11
CA ASP A 31 1.11 -18.65 -11.86
C ASP A 31 0.19 -17.74 -11.02
N VAL A 32 0.39 -17.69 -9.71
CA VAL A 32 -0.35 -16.78 -8.82
C VAL A 32 0.32 -15.40 -8.81
N CYS A 33 -0.45 -14.35 -9.07
CA CYS A 33 0.06 -12.98 -9.08
C CYS A 33 0.08 -12.34 -7.69
N SER A 34 0.83 -11.23 -7.54
CA SER A 34 0.95 -10.54 -6.23
C SER A 34 -0.39 -10.03 -5.70
N LEU A 35 -1.27 -9.53 -6.57
CA LEU A 35 -2.61 -9.07 -6.16
C LEU A 35 -3.44 -10.22 -5.59
N GLU A 36 -3.42 -11.38 -6.24
CA GLU A 36 -4.15 -12.56 -5.76
C GLU A 36 -3.63 -13.04 -4.40
N LEU A 37 -2.30 -13.09 -4.23
CA LEU A 37 -1.68 -13.43 -2.95
C LEU A 37 -2.12 -12.49 -1.83
N GLN A 38 -2.11 -11.18 -2.08
CA GLN A 38 -2.56 -10.18 -1.13
C GLN A 38 -4.04 -10.38 -0.76
N LEU A 39 -4.93 -10.49 -1.75
CA LEU A 39 -6.36 -10.65 -1.52
C LEU A 39 -6.68 -11.93 -0.76
N ARG A 40 -6.04 -13.05 -1.10
CA ARG A 40 -6.18 -14.32 -0.37
C ARG A 40 -5.69 -14.21 1.08
N ALA A 41 -4.55 -13.54 1.33
CA ALA A 41 -4.02 -13.33 2.67
C ALA A 41 -4.97 -12.47 3.52
N LEU A 42 -5.51 -11.39 2.95
CA LEU A 42 -6.48 -10.52 3.61
C LEU A 42 -7.76 -11.29 3.99
N ALA A 43 -8.32 -12.08 3.07
CA ALA A 43 -9.50 -12.91 3.32
C ALA A 43 -9.25 -13.93 4.46
N ARG A 44 -8.12 -14.64 4.44
CA ARG A 44 -7.75 -15.59 5.52
C ARG A 44 -7.52 -14.92 6.88
N CYS A 45 -7.27 -13.62 6.89
CA CYS A 45 -7.13 -12.81 8.10
C CYS A 45 -8.42 -12.11 8.53
N GLY A 46 -9.58 -12.43 7.90
CA GLY A 46 -10.88 -11.88 8.30
C GLY A 46 -11.16 -10.47 7.78
N VAL A 47 -10.43 -9.99 6.78
CA VAL A 47 -10.79 -8.77 6.05
C VAL A 47 -11.93 -9.12 5.08
N GLU A 48 -13.05 -8.41 5.16
CA GLU A 48 -14.27 -8.72 4.41
C GLU A 48 -14.43 -7.86 3.16
N ARG A 49 -13.70 -6.74 3.07
CA ARG A 49 -13.77 -5.81 1.94
C ARG A 49 -12.39 -5.25 1.58
N ALA A 50 -12.09 -5.22 0.29
CA ALA A 50 -10.90 -4.56 -0.25
C ALA A 50 -11.29 -3.60 -1.38
N THR A 51 -10.62 -2.44 -1.45
CA THR A 51 -10.67 -1.54 -2.61
C THR A 51 -9.32 -1.60 -3.32
N VAL A 52 -9.32 -2.04 -4.57
CA VAL A 52 -8.11 -2.05 -5.41
C VAL A 52 -8.11 -0.78 -6.26
N VAL A 53 -7.11 0.08 -6.03
CA VAL A 53 -6.94 1.29 -6.83
C VAL A 53 -6.11 0.95 -8.06
N VAL A 54 -6.73 1.00 -9.22
CA VAL A 54 -6.15 0.61 -10.51
C VAL A 54 -5.82 1.84 -11.37
N GLY A 55 -4.96 1.66 -12.37
CA GLY A 55 -4.59 2.71 -13.32
C GLY A 55 -4.09 2.11 -14.61
N PHE A 56 -2.78 1.88 -14.75
CA PHE A 56 -2.23 1.17 -15.90
C PHE A 56 -2.86 -0.21 -16.04
N GLY A 57 -3.38 -0.51 -17.25
CA GLY A 57 -4.02 -1.79 -17.55
C GLY A 57 -5.25 -2.11 -16.69
N SER A 58 -6.01 -1.07 -16.26
CA SER A 58 -7.18 -1.23 -15.40
C SER A 58 -8.15 -2.30 -15.90
N GLU A 59 -8.44 -2.36 -17.21
CA GLU A 59 -9.33 -3.36 -17.80
C GLU A 59 -8.84 -4.80 -17.62
N VAL A 60 -7.51 -5.00 -17.61
CA VAL A 60 -6.92 -6.33 -17.37
C VAL A 60 -7.10 -6.72 -15.90
N VAL A 61 -6.88 -5.79 -14.97
CA VAL A 61 -7.10 -6.03 -13.53
C VAL A 61 -8.58 -6.28 -13.25
N GLU A 62 -9.49 -5.49 -13.83
CA GLU A 62 -10.93 -5.67 -13.69
C GLU A 62 -11.40 -7.03 -14.19
N ARG A 63 -10.88 -7.47 -15.35
CA ARG A 63 -11.15 -8.80 -15.89
C ARG A 63 -10.67 -9.88 -14.94
N PHE A 64 -9.43 -9.77 -14.46
CA PHE A 64 -8.85 -10.70 -13.51
C PHE A 64 -9.73 -10.84 -12.25
N LEU A 65 -10.12 -9.73 -11.62
CA LEU A 65 -10.92 -9.74 -10.40
C LEU A 65 -12.32 -10.34 -10.61
N ARG A 66 -12.90 -10.18 -11.80
CA ARG A 66 -14.19 -10.82 -12.15
C ARG A 66 -14.05 -12.34 -12.33
N THR A 67 -12.93 -12.81 -12.88
CA THR A 67 -12.72 -14.24 -13.18
C THR A 67 -12.09 -15.01 -12.02
N THR A 68 -11.53 -14.31 -11.03
CA THR A 68 -10.85 -14.89 -9.88
C THR A 68 -11.44 -14.34 -8.58
N PRO A 69 -12.69 -14.67 -8.25
CA PRO A 69 -13.31 -14.23 -7.02
C PRO A 69 -12.61 -14.85 -5.80
N ILE A 70 -12.42 -14.05 -4.76
CA ILE A 70 -11.81 -14.51 -3.51
C ILE A 70 -12.93 -14.80 -2.50
N PRO A 71 -13.12 -16.05 -2.08
CA PRO A 71 -14.16 -16.40 -1.11
C PRO A 71 -14.04 -15.60 0.19
N GLY A 72 -15.14 -15.01 0.64
CA GLY A 72 -15.20 -14.23 1.88
C GLY A 72 -14.69 -12.79 1.78
N LEU A 73 -14.26 -12.32 0.58
CA LEU A 73 -13.76 -10.96 0.38
C LEU A 73 -14.52 -10.27 -0.76
N ALA A 74 -15.24 -9.21 -0.45
CA ALA A 74 -15.80 -8.31 -1.46
C ALA A 74 -14.70 -7.37 -1.97
N VAL A 75 -14.54 -7.29 -3.31
CA VAL A 75 -13.51 -6.45 -3.92
C VAL A 75 -14.16 -5.37 -4.77
N ASP A 76 -13.94 -4.11 -4.39
CA ASP A 76 -14.31 -2.93 -5.14
C ASP A 76 -13.10 -2.41 -5.94
N ILE A 77 -13.37 -1.73 -7.06
CA ILE A 77 -12.34 -1.15 -7.93
C ILE A 77 -12.49 0.37 -7.95
N LEU A 78 -11.38 1.07 -7.81
CA LEU A 78 -11.30 2.51 -7.96
C LEU A 78 -10.26 2.86 -9.04
N LEU A 79 -10.67 3.60 -10.07
CA LEU A 79 -9.77 4.03 -11.14
C LEU A 79 -9.00 5.30 -10.74
N ASN A 80 -7.67 5.28 -10.87
CA ASN A 80 -6.84 6.48 -10.95
C ASN A 80 -6.55 6.81 -12.43
N PRO A 81 -7.28 7.75 -13.07
CA PRO A 81 -7.06 8.09 -14.47
C PRO A 81 -5.75 8.88 -14.70
N PHE A 82 -5.13 9.36 -13.62
CA PHE A 82 -3.91 10.18 -13.66
C PHE A 82 -2.63 9.37 -13.40
N TYR A 83 -2.70 8.04 -13.41
CA TYR A 83 -1.60 7.15 -13.03
C TYR A 83 -0.29 7.41 -13.80
N ALA A 84 -0.38 7.84 -15.08
CA ALA A 84 0.79 8.11 -15.91
C ALA A 84 1.57 9.36 -15.45
N HIS A 85 0.90 10.27 -14.75
CA HIS A 85 1.43 11.58 -14.36
C HIS A 85 1.53 11.76 -12.85
N SER A 86 1.06 10.79 -12.06
CA SER A 86 1.04 10.88 -10.59
C SER A 86 1.72 9.68 -9.93
N ASP A 87 2.30 9.94 -8.77
CA ASP A 87 2.80 8.92 -7.86
C ASP A 87 1.72 8.53 -6.83
N ASN A 88 2.08 7.75 -5.82
CA ASN A 88 1.10 7.10 -4.96
C ASN A 88 0.41 8.03 -3.95
N LEU A 89 0.90 9.25 -3.69
CA LEU A 89 0.16 10.24 -2.89
C LEU A 89 -1.18 10.57 -3.55
N ALA A 90 -1.18 10.87 -4.85
CA ALA A 90 -2.41 11.17 -5.58
C ALA A 90 -3.34 9.96 -5.68
N THR A 91 -2.77 8.76 -5.89
CA THR A 91 -3.52 7.50 -5.87
C THR A 91 -4.21 7.29 -4.52
N CYS A 92 -3.48 7.52 -3.42
CA CYS A 92 -3.99 7.41 -2.06
C CYS A 92 -5.07 8.46 -1.78
N TRP A 93 -4.85 9.71 -2.21
CA TRP A 93 -5.83 10.79 -2.07
C TRP A 93 -7.14 10.52 -2.82
N LEU A 94 -7.10 9.92 -4.00
CA LEU A 94 -8.30 9.50 -4.73
C LEU A 94 -9.12 8.49 -3.92
N ALA A 95 -8.45 7.59 -3.20
CA ALA A 95 -9.08 6.56 -2.37
C ALA A 95 -9.54 7.07 -0.98
N ARG A 96 -9.35 8.35 -0.64
CA ARG A 96 -9.61 8.86 0.72
C ARG A 96 -11.05 8.71 1.20
N HIS A 97 -12.02 8.67 0.31
CA HIS A 97 -13.43 8.41 0.65
C HIS A 97 -13.66 6.96 1.12
N CYS A 98 -12.73 6.05 0.86
CA CYS A 98 -12.75 4.70 1.40
C CYS A 98 -12.13 4.61 2.81
N MET A 99 -11.62 5.72 3.38
CA MET A 99 -10.84 5.76 4.63
C MET A 99 -11.65 6.29 5.83
N GLU A 100 -12.97 6.09 5.85
CA GLU A 100 -13.83 6.62 6.92
C GLU A 100 -13.75 5.81 8.21
N ASP A 101 -13.62 4.48 8.09
CA ASP A 101 -13.44 3.54 9.21
C ASP A 101 -11.99 3.04 9.26
N ASP A 102 -11.70 2.18 10.23
CA ASP A 102 -10.40 1.49 10.33
C ASP A 102 -10.07 0.73 9.05
N PHE A 103 -8.84 0.90 8.54
CA PHE A 103 -8.42 0.27 7.30
C PHE A 103 -6.94 -0.11 7.30
N LEU A 104 -6.63 -1.09 6.44
CA LEU A 104 -5.27 -1.40 6.00
C LEU A 104 -4.99 -0.68 4.68
N LEU A 105 -3.79 -0.10 4.54
CA LEU A 105 -3.28 0.47 3.29
C LEU A 105 -2.09 -0.35 2.83
N LEU A 106 -2.13 -0.84 1.59
CA LEU A 106 -1.12 -1.72 1.02
C LEU A 106 -0.60 -1.17 -0.31
N ASN A 107 0.71 -1.30 -0.52
CA ASN A 107 1.26 -1.20 -1.85
C ASN A 107 0.92 -2.47 -2.65
N GLY A 108 0.54 -2.32 -3.92
CA GLY A 108 0.08 -3.43 -4.77
C GLY A 108 1.16 -4.44 -5.17
N ASP A 109 2.39 -4.23 -4.74
CA ASP A 109 3.54 -5.08 -5.03
C ASP A 109 4.18 -5.70 -3.79
N THR A 110 3.64 -5.45 -2.60
CA THR A 110 4.13 -6.03 -1.35
C THR A 110 3.68 -7.48 -1.24
N ILE A 111 4.62 -8.38 -1.02
CA ILE A 111 4.35 -9.81 -0.76
C ILE A 111 4.63 -10.07 0.73
N PHE A 112 3.69 -10.71 1.40
CA PHE A 112 3.78 -11.01 2.82
C PHE A 112 3.02 -12.30 3.17
N GLU A 113 3.39 -12.89 4.28
CA GLU A 113 2.67 -14.04 4.84
C GLU A 113 1.46 -13.57 5.67
N ASP A 114 0.44 -14.42 5.81
CA ASP A 114 -0.76 -14.15 6.62
C ASP A 114 -0.42 -13.71 8.05
N ARG A 115 0.66 -14.27 8.64
CA ARG A 115 1.09 -13.91 10.01
C ARG A 115 1.43 -12.43 10.15
N VAL A 116 1.91 -11.77 9.07
CA VAL A 116 2.21 -10.32 9.08
C VAL A 116 0.92 -9.53 9.22
N VAL A 117 -0.10 -9.86 8.40
CA VAL A 117 -1.41 -9.21 8.48
C VAL A 117 -2.04 -9.43 9.86
N ARG A 118 -2.05 -10.68 10.37
CA ARG A 118 -2.58 -11.00 11.72
C ARG A 118 -1.88 -10.17 12.78
N ARG A 119 -0.55 -10.09 12.76
CA ARG A 119 0.21 -9.29 13.72
C ARG A 119 -0.16 -7.81 13.68
N VAL A 120 -0.44 -7.27 12.50
CA VAL A 120 -0.91 -5.88 12.34
C VAL A 120 -2.32 -5.70 12.89
N LEU A 121 -3.22 -6.66 12.63
CA LEU A 121 -4.60 -6.63 13.11
C LEU A 121 -4.70 -6.79 14.62
N ASP A 122 -3.92 -7.72 15.20
CA ASP A 122 -3.91 -8.06 16.63
C ASP A 122 -2.95 -7.15 17.45
N GLY A 123 -2.18 -6.31 16.75
CA GLY A 123 -1.18 -5.44 17.37
C GLY A 123 -1.76 -4.32 18.23
N PRO A 124 -0.88 -3.50 18.87
CA PRO A 124 -1.32 -2.41 19.74
C PRO A 124 -2.32 -1.50 19.04
N SER A 125 -3.25 -0.94 19.81
CA SER A 125 -4.31 -0.03 19.33
C SER A 125 -3.79 1.37 19.00
N SER A 126 -2.56 1.49 18.46
CA SER A 126 -2.06 2.75 17.93
C SER A 126 -2.94 3.24 16.78
N SER A 127 -3.15 4.54 16.71
CA SER A 127 -4.00 5.14 15.68
C SER A 127 -3.43 4.98 14.27
N ILE A 128 -2.09 4.92 14.16
CA ILE A 128 -1.37 4.61 12.92
C ILE A 128 -0.25 3.61 13.24
N ALA A 129 -0.19 2.49 12.52
CA ALA A 129 0.88 1.53 12.61
C ALA A 129 1.52 1.30 11.24
N VAL A 130 2.84 1.39 11.18
CA VAL A 130 3.65 1.12 9.98
C VAL A 130 4.34 -0.23 10.15
N THR A 131 4.13 -1.15 9.21
CA THR A 131 4.84 -2.43 9.20
C THR A 131 6.22 -2.21 8.61
N ILE A 132 7.23 -2.67 9.35
CA ILE A 132 8.62 -2.50 8.97
C ILE A 132 9.33 -3.85 8.86
N ASP A 133 10.37 -3.89 8.04
CA ASP A 133 11.37 -4.95 8.02
C ASP A 133 12.73 -4.41 8.48
N ARG A 134 13.56 -5.29 9.04
CA ARG A 134 14.93 -4.99 9.46
C ARG A 134 15.89 -5.89 8.71
N LYS A 135 16.81 -5.28 7.99
CA LYS A 135 17.82 -5.97 7.20
C LYS A 135 19.22 -5.39 7.47
N PRO A 136 20.29 -6.12 7.14
CA PRO A 136 21.65 -5.66 7.44
C PRO A 136 22.08 -4.39 6.70
N ALA A 137 21.48 -4.10 5.53
CA ALA A 137 21.77 -2.93 4.73
C ALA A 137 20.52 -2.45 4.00
N TYR A 138 20.43 -1.15 3.78
CA TYR A 138 19.32 -0.49 3.09
C TYR A 138 19.83 0.19 1.83
N ASP A 139 19.13 0.01 0.70
CA ASP A 139 19.49 0.63 -0.57
C ASP A 139 18.74 1.96 -0.83
N ASP A 140 19.02 2.61 -1.97
CA ASP A 140 18.44 3.92 -2.29
C ASP A 140 16.93 3.87 -2.59
N ASP A 141 16.41 2.70 -2.95
CA ASP A 141 15.00 2.52 -3.25
C ASP A 141 14.15 2.21 -2.00
N ASP A 142 14.80 1.79 -0.91
CA ASP A 142 14.12 1.45 0.34
C ASP A 142 13.42 2.67 0.95
N MET A 143 12.21 2.46 1.43
CA MET A 143 11.50 3.45 2.23
C MET A 143 11.97 3.32 3.69
N LYS A 144 13.11 3.93 3.96
CA LYS A 144 13.81 3.87 5.24
C LYS A 144 12.98 4.46 6.37
N VAL A 145 13.09 3.89 7.55
CA VAL A 145 12.46 4.41 8.77
C VAL A 145 13.48 4.59 9.89
N SER A 146 13.20 5.57 10.74
CA SER A 146 13.82 5.76 12.06
C SER A 146 12.75 5.56 13.11
N ILE A 147 12.98 4.66 14.06
CA ILE A 147 12.09 4.40 15.19
C ILE A 147 12.88 4.50 16.49
N ASP A 148 12.21 4.91 17.58
CA ASP A 148 12.78 4.91 18.92
C ASP A 148 12.73 3.52 19.59
N ASP A 149 13.25 3.42 20.82
CA ASP A 149 13.29 2.18 21.60
C ASP A 149 11.88 1.65 21.96
N ASP A 150 10.88 2.52 22.00
CA ASP A 150 9.48 2.17 22.23
C ASP A 150 8.74 1.75 20.95
N GLY A 151 9.43 1.77 19.79
CA GLY A 151 8.88 1.42 18.47
C GLY A 151 8.05 2.54 17.84
N ARG A 152 8.17 3.79 18.33
CA ARG A 152 7.50 4.94 17.72
C ARG A 152 8.25 5.41 16.50
N LEU A 153 7.53 5.64 15.40
CA LEU A 153 8.08 6.20 14.18
C LEU A 153 8.52 7.65 14.41
N LEU A 154 9.81 7.92 14.19
CA LEU A 154 10.41 9.26 14.27
C LEU A 154 10.55 9.93 12.91
N ALA A 155 10.88 9.14 11.89
CA ALA A 155 11.03 9.62 10.52
C ALA A 155 10.84 8.48 9.51
N ILE A 156 10.37 8.84 8.31
CA ILE A 156 10.22 7.92 7.18
C ILE A 156 10.59 8.64 5.87
N GLY A 157 11.41 7.99 5.03
CA GLY A 157 11.81 8.56 3.75
C GLY A 157 12.98 7.85 3.11
N LYS A 158 13.20 8.05 1.82
CA LYS A 158 14.30 7.42 1.07
C LYS A 158 15.68 8.02 1.40
N THR A 159 15.70 9.28 1.81
CA THR A 159 16.93 10.09 1.98
C THR A 159 17.33 10.27 3.44
N LEU A 160 16.86 9.39 4.34
CA LEU A 160 17.30 9.43 5.73
C LEU A 160 18.81 9.13 5.82
N LYS A 161 19.48 9.81 6.76
CA LYS A 161 20.90 9.58 7.01
C LYS A 161 21.11 8.14 7.51
N PRO A 162 22.12 7.40 7.01
CA PRO A 162 22.33 5.99 7.35
C PRO A 162 22.36 5.71 8.86
N GLU A 163 22.92 6.60 9.67
CA GLU A 163 23.02 6.48 11.13
C GLU A 163 21.66 6.55 11.85
N MET A 164 20.62 7.04 11.17
CA MET A 164 19.26 7.13 11.71
C MET A 164 18.38 5.94 11.31
N VAL A 165 18.83 5.14 10.34
CA VAL A 165 18.00 4.08 9.75
C VAL A 165 18.10 2.82 10.57
N ASN A 166 16.94 2.33 11.04
CA ASN A 166 16.86 1.07 11.78
C ASN A 166 15.70 0.15 11.31
N GLY A 167 15.15 0.46 10.12
CA GLY A 167 14.17 -0.36 9.44
C GLY A 167 13.77 0.22 8.08
N GLU A 168 12.94 -0.49 7.34
CA GLU A 168 12.26 -0.02 6.15
C GLU A 168 10.76 -0.33 6.21
N SER A 169 9.94 0.54 5.64
CA SER A 169 8.51 0.28 5.49
C SER A 169 8.27 -0.69 4.33
N ILE A 170 7.57 -1.80 4.59
CA ILE A 170 7.18 -2.76 3.55
C ILE A 170 5.93 -2.33 2.78
N GLY A 171 5.35 -1.15 3.06
CA GLY A 171 4.15 -0.68 2.37
C GLY A 171 2.86 -1.36 2.83
N LEU A 172 2.80 -1.83 4.08
CA LEU A 172 1.59 -2.27 4.77
C LEU A 172 1.41 -1.42 6.02
N LEU A 173 0.33 -0.63 6.07
CA LEU A 173 -0.01 0.25 7.18
C LEU A 173 -1.40 -0.05 7.70
N CYS A 174 -1.62 0.23 8.98
CA CYS A 174 -2.93 0.14 9.61
C CYS A 174 -3.31 1.50 10.22
N PHE A 175 -4.53 1.93 9.92
CA PHE A 175 -5.11 3.17 10.45
C PHE A 175 -6.35 2.83 11.27
N ARG A 176 -6.44 3.37 12.49
CA ARG A 176 -7.53 3.13 13.43
C ARG A 176 -8.02 4.42 14.07
N GLY A 177 -9.30 4.50 14.36
CA GLY A 177 -9.92 5.59 15.11
C GLY A 177 -9.53 6.97 14.58
N SER A 178 -8.90 7.79 15.41
CA SER A 178 -8.47 9.15 15.03
C SER A 178 -7.40 9.17 13.92
N GLY A 179 -6.62 8.11 13.75
CA GLY A 179 -5.61 8.00 12.70
C GLY A 179 -6.19 8.05 11.29
N THR A 180 -7.40 7.51 11.09
CA THR A 180 -8.09 7.56 9.79
C THR A 180 -8.39 9.00 9.36
N LYS A 181 -8.94 9.79 10.28
CA LYS A 181 -9.24 11.21 10.05
C LYS A 181 -7.96 12.03 9.86
N CYS A 182 -6.98 11.81 10.74
CA CYS A 182 -5.70 12.52 10.70
C CYS A 182 -4.99 12.33 9.35
N PHE A 183 -4.95 11.09 8.88
CA PHE A 183 -4.32 10.76 7.59
C PHE A 183 -5.09 11.36 6.40
N ARG A 184 -6.43 11.28 6.37
CA ARG A 184 -7.23 11.93 5.30
C ARG A 184 -6.99 13.43 5.23
N GLU A 185 -6.98 14.10 6.38
CA GLU A 185 -6.70 15.55 6.44
C GLU A 185 -5.27 15.87 5.98
N ALA A 186 -4.29 15.01 6.31
CA ALA A 186 -2.92 15.15 5.84
C ALA A 186 -2.83 14.99 4.31
N LEU A 187 -3.52 14.01 3.72
CA LEU A 187 -3.63 13.84 2.27
C LEU A 187 -4.28 15.07 1.60
N ASP A 188 -5.38 15.60 2.17
CA ASP A 188 -6.07 16.76 1.63
C ASP A 188 -5.23 18.05 1.68
N ARG A 189 -4.36 18.18 2.68
CA ARG A 189 -3.37 19.28 2.74
C ARG A 189 -2.26 19.08 1.72
N ALA A 190 -1.68 17.87 1.69
CA ALA A 190 -0.52 17.55 0.86
C ALA A 190 -0.81 17.66 -0.64
N ILE A 191 -1.98 17.20 -1.10
CA ILE A 191 -2.31 17.23 -2.54
C ILE A 191 -2.40 18.64 -3.12
N ARG A 192 -2.58 19.66 -2.28
CA ARG A 192 -2.68 21.07 -2.68
C ARG A 192 -1.31 21.73 -2.88
N VAL A 193 -0.23 21.08 -2.45
CA VAL A 193 1.13 21.63 -2.56
C VAL A 193 1.64 21.45 -4.00
N PRO A 194 2.29 22.45 -4.60
CA PRO A 194 2.94 22.29 -5.90
C PRO A 194 3.89 21.10 -5.90
N GLY A 195 3.80 20.25 -6.94
CA GLY A 195 4.61 19.02 -7.03
C GLY A 195 4.02 17.79 -6.32
N ALA A 196 2.91 17.92 -5.61
CA ALA A 196 2.26 16.82 -4.89
C ALA A 196 1.99 15.57 -5.74
N LEU A 197 1.72 15.74 -7.04
CA LEU A 197 1.52 14.60 -7.95
C LEU A 197 2.75 13.68 -8.06
N LYS A 198 3.94 14.14 -7.65
CA LYS A 198 5.19 13.36 -7.64
C LYS A 198 5.64 12.95 -6.23
N ALA A 199 4.77 13.13 -5.26
CA ALA A 199 5.04 12.76 -3.88
C ALA A 199 4.53 11.35 -3.54
N TRP A 200 5.09 10.79 -2.48
CA TRP A 200 4.66 9.51 -1.91
C TRP A 200 3.78 9.74 -0.69
N TYR A 201 2.74 8.90 -0.51
CA TYR A 201 1.81 9.01 0.62
C TYR A 201 2.50 8.85 1.99
N LEU A 202 3.63 8.13 2.03
CA LEU A 202 4.41 7.97 3.27
C LEU A 202 5.02 9.28 3.77
N SER A 203 5.11 10.31 2.92
CA SER A 203 5.57 11.64 3.34
C SER A 203 4.59 12.38 4.25
N VAL A 204 3.39 11.86 4.44
CA VAL A 204 2.32 12.46 5.27
C VAL A 204 1.82 11.55 6.40
N VAL A 205 2.53 10.45 6.64
CA VAL A 205 2.28 9.51 7.75
C VAL A 205 2.90 9.98 9.05
#